data_6bc8ab25a3c81b559626efbda09919ac
#
_entry.id   6bc8ab25a3c81b559626efbda09919ac
#
_cell.length_a   1.000
_cell.length_b   1.000
_cell.length_c   1.000
_cell.angle_alpha   90.00
_cell.angle_beta   90.00
_cell.angle_gamma   90.00
#
_symmetry.space_group_name_H-M   'P 1'
#
loop_
_entity.id
_entity.type
_entity.pdbx_description
1 polymer ?
#
loop_
_entity_poly.entity_id
_entity_poly.type
_entity_poly.pdbx_seq_one_letter_code
_entity_poly.pdbx_strand_id
1 'polypeptide(L)' 'MTEFERGAKVRRINTLMSACRLIPNREDILALWDARSYDELTDDEIVALQAYMEFAHRAKTTPATDAIRRLRSQVLA' A
#
# COMPACT_ATOMS: atom_id res chain seq x y z
N MET A 1 -16.53 0.03 3.82
CA MET A 1 -15.95 -1.00 2.93
C MET A 1 -16.28 -2.37 3.49
N THR A 2 -16.76 -3.29 2.67
CA THR A 2 -17.02 -4.67 3.09
C THR A 2 -15.74 -5.47 3.18
N GLU A 3 -15.78 -6.60 3.90
CA GLU A 3 -14.61 -7.50 3.95
C GLU A 3 -14.22 -8.02 2.57
N PHE A 4 -15.21 -8.27 1.73
CA PHE A 4 -14.97 -8.70 0.35
C PHE A 4 -14.20 -7.64 -0.44
N GLU A 5 -14.66 -6.38 -0.36
CA GLU A 5 -14.01 -5.26 -1.04
C GLU A 5 -12.59 -5.05 -0.50
N ARG A 6 -12.43 -5.11 0.82
CA ARG A 6 -11.12 -4.96 1.45
C ARG A 6 -10.17 -6.07 1.01
N GLY A 7 -10.63 -7.32 0.99
CA GLY A 7 -9.84 -8.45 0.53
C GLY A 7 -9.41 -8.32 -0.92
N ALA A 8 -10.31 -7.83 -1.79
CA ALA A 8 -9.98 -7.60 -3.20
C ALA A 8 -8.91 -6.53 -3.36
N LYS A 9 -9.00 -5.45 -2.56
CA LYS A 9 -8.00 -4.37 -2.59
C LYS A 9 -6.64 -4.86 -2.09
N VAL A 10 -6.61 -5.65 -1.02
CA VAL A 10 -5.37 -6.21 -0.48
C VAL A 10 -4.70 -7.13 -1.50
N ARG A 11 -5.48 -7.99 -2.17
CA ARG A 11 -4.94 -8.85 -3.23
C ARG A 11 -4.35 -8.01 -4.37
N ARG A 12 -5.03 -6.94 -4.74
CA ARG A 12 -4.53 -6.03 -5.79
C ARG A 12 -3.23 -5.35 -5.35
N ILE A 13 -3.15 -4.89 -4.11
CA ILE A 13 -1.93 -4.29 -3.56
C ILE A 13 -0.78 -5.29 -3.63
N ASN A 14 -0.99 -6.53 -3.23
CA ASN A 14 0.05 -7.58 -3.31
C ASN A 14 0.51 -7.81 -4.74
N THR A 15 -0.42 -7.87 -5.69
CA THR A 15 -0.09 -8.02 -7.11
C THR A 15 0.77 -6.85 -7.60
N LEU A 16 0.39 -5.63 -7.22
CA LEU A 16 1.13 -4.42 -7.60
C LEU A 16 2.51 -4.36 -6.94
N MET A 17 2.61 -4.75 -5.68
CA MET A 17 3.90 -4.83 -5.00
C MET A 17 4.83 -5.83 -5.69
N SER A 18 4.31 -6.97 -6.11
CA SER A 18 5.08 -7.93 -6.87
C SER A 18 5.56 -7.35 -8.19
N ALA A 19 4.66 -6.68 -8.92
CA ALA A 19 4.99 -6.04 -10.19
C ALA A 19 6.04 -4.94 -10.04
N CYS A 20 6.03 -4.22 -8.92
CA CYS A 20 7.00 -3.18 -8.60
C CYS A 20 8.23 -3.69 -7.86
N ARG A 21 8.34 -5.01 -7.66
CA ARG A 21 9.47 -5.65 -6.95
C ARG A 21 9.63 -5.18 -5.51
N LEU A 22 8.50 -4.94 -4.83
CA LEU A 22 8.47 -4.46 -3.45
C LEU A 22 8.11 -5.52 -2.42
N ILE A 23 7.90 -6.78 -2.83
CA ILE A 23 7.54 -7.84 -1.89
C ILE A 23 8.57 -7.97 -0.75
N PRO A 24 9.89 -7.94 -1.02
CA PRO A 24 10.86 -8.01 0.08
C PRO A 24 10.79 -6.83 1.05
N ASN A 25 10.21 -5.71 0.62
CA ASN A 25 10.10 -4.48 1.42
C ASN A 25 8.73 -4.32 2.07
N ARG A 26 7.82 -5.30 1.89
CA ARG A 26 6.44 -5.18 2.36
C ARG A 26 6.35 -4.91 3.87
N GLU A 27 7.14 -5.62 4.67
CA GLU A 27 7.14 -5.43 6.12
C GLU A 27 7.59 -4.03 6.50
N ASP A 28 8.61 -3.50 5.84
CA ASP A 28 9.09 -2.15 6.09
C ASP A 28 8.05 -1.10 5.71
N ILE A 29 7.33 -1.33 4.60
CA ILE A 29 6.26 -0.44 4.17
C ILE A 29 5.12 -0.44 5.19
N LEU A 30 4.69 -1.62 5.64
CA LEU A 30 3.64 -1.73 6.65
C LEU A 30 4.06 -1.10 7.98
N ALA A 31 5.33 -1.21 8.34
CA ALA A 31 5.85 -0.63 9.57
C ALA A 31 5.73 0.90 9.60
N LEU A 32 5.62 1.56 8.46
CA LEU A 32 5.37 3.01 8.41
C LEU A 32 4.02 3.38 9.05
N TRP A 33 3.08 2.44 9.11
CA TRP A 33 1.78 2.59 9.77
C TRP A 33 1.73 1.85 11.10
N ASP A 34 2.87 1.44 11.64
CA ASP A 34 2.95 0.58 12.82
C ASP A 34 2.16 -0.72 12.65
N ALA A 35 2.04 -1.20 11.41
CA ALA A 35 1.28 -2.40 11.07
C ALA A 35 2.21 -3.57 10.78
N ARG A 36 1.78 -4.78 11.14
CA ARG A 36 2.47 -6.02 10.83
C ARG A 36 1.85 -6.74 9.64
N SER A 37 0.59 -6.42 9.35
CA SER A 37 -0.15 -7.03 8.25
C SER A 37 -1.16 -6.02 7.71
N TYR A 38 -1.74 -6.34 6.56
CA TYR A 38 -2.78 -5.49 5.96
C TYR A 38 -4.01 -5.38 6.86
N ASP A 39 -4.28 -6.38 7.71
CA ASP A 39 -5.43 -6.37 8.60
C ASP A 39 -5.38 -5.22 9.62
N GLU A 40 -4.19 -4.73 9.93
CA GLU A 40 -4.00 -3.64 10.88
C GLU A 40 -4.15 -2.26 10.24
N LEU A 41 -4.24 -2.18 8.90
CA LEU A 41 -4.44 -0.92 8.21
C LEU A 41 -5.92 -0.53 8.22
N THR A 42 -6.21 0.77 8.32
CA THR A 42 -7.58 1.27 8.17
C THR A 42 -8.02 1.16 6.72
N ASP A 43 -9.33 1.25 6.49
CA ASP A 43 -9.88 1.25 5.13
C ASP A 43 -9.30 2.39 4.29
N ASP A 44 -9.18 3.58 4.87
CA ASP A 44 -8.60 4.74 4.18
C ASP A 44 -7.14 4.50 3.81
N GLU A 45 -6.38 3.86 4.69
CA GLU A 45 -4.98 3.52 4.42
C GLU A 45 -4.87 2.49 3.29
N ILE A 46 -5.75 1.50 3.28
CA ILE A 46 -5.80 0.50 2.19
C ILE A 46 -6.11 1.18 0.85
N VAL A 47 -7.10 2.07 0.82
CA VAL A 47 -7.47 2.79 -0.40
C VAL A 47 -6.32 3.66 -0.90
N ALA A 48 -5.67 4.39 0.00
CA ALA A 48 -4.55 5.27 -0.34
C ALA A 48 -3.36 4.47 -0.86
N LEU A 49 -3.02 3.37 -0.21
CA LEU A 49 -1.90 2.53 -0.63
C LEU A 49 -2.16 1.90 -2.00
N GLN A 50 -3.38 1.41 -2.24
CA GLN A 50 -3.74 0.86 -3.54
C GLN A 50 -3.61 1.92 -4.64
N ALA A 51 -4.17 3.10 -4.42
CA ALA A 51 -4.12 4.18 -5.40
C ALA A 51 -2.68 4.55 -5.75
N TYR A 52 -1.82 4.64 -4.75
CA TYR A 52 -0.41 4.93 -4.94
C TYR A 52 0.29 3.84 -5.76
N MET A 53 0.04 2.57 -5.42
CA MET A 53 0.65 1.45 -6.13
C MET A 53 0.16 1.36 -7.57
N GLU A 54 -1.13 1.66 -7.83
CA GLU A 54 -1.66 1.71 -9.18
C GLU A 54 -0.98 2.81 -10.01
N PHE A 55 -0.81 3.98 -9.41
CA PHE A 55 -0.10 5.09 -10.06
C PHE A 55 1.34 4.70 -10.40
N ALA A 56 2.08 4.15 -9.43
CA ALA A 56 3.47 3.75 -9.62
C ALA A 56 3.61 2.69 -10.72
N HIS A 57 2.70 1.74 -10.75
CA HIS A 57 2.70 0.67 -11.76
C HIS A 57 2.45 1.23 -13.17
N ARG A 58 1.48 2.14 -13.30
CA ARG A 58 1.19 2.79 -14.59
C ARG A 58 2.34 3.65 -15.07
N ALA A 59 3.02 4.33 -14.15
CA ALA A 59 4.18 5.16 -14.46
C ALA A 59 5.45 4.34 -14.70
N LYS A 60 5.38 3.01 -14.51
CA LYS A 60 6.53 2.10 -14.60
C LYS A 60 7.66 2.52 -13.69
N THR A 61 7.28 2.99 -12.49
CA THR A 61 8.21 3.49 -11.47
C THR A 61 8.13 2.59 -10.25
N THR A 62 9.28 2.29 -9.64
CA THR A 62 9.29 1.62 -8.34
C THR A 62 9.08 2.67 -7.25
N PRO A 63 8.05 2.56 -6.40
CA PRO A 63 7.82 3.53 -5.34
C PRO A 63 8.99 3.57 -4.36
N ALA A 64 9.43 4.76 -4.00
CA ALA A 64 10.42 4.94 -2.96
C ALA A 64 9.75 4.95 -1.58
N THR A 65 10.47 4.47 -0.56
CA THR A 65 9.97 4.48 0.82
C THR A 65 9.56 5.89 1.26
N ASP A 66 10.32 6.92 0.87
CA ASP A 66 9.99 8.31 1.21
C ASP A 66 8.67 8.76 0.61
N ALA A 67 8.35 8.34 -0.62
CA ALA A 67 7.09 8.67 -1.25
C ALA A 67 5.91 8.00 -0.51
N ILE A 68 6.09 6.75 -0.10
CA ILE A 68 5.10 6.04 0.69
C ILE A 68 4.91 6.70 2.06
N ARG A 69 5.99 7.15 2.68
CA ARG A 69 5.94 7.88 3.96
C ARG A 69 5.15 9.18 3.82
N ARG A 70 5.32 9.92 2.72
CA ARG A 70 4.54 11.12 2.44
C ARG A 70 3.06 10.81 2.27
N LEU A 71 2.74 9.72 1.59
CA LEU A 71 1.37 9.27 1.44
C LEU A 71 0.73 8.99 2.80
N ARG A 72 1.44 8.30 3.69
CA ARG A 72 0.99 8.06 5.06
C ARG A 72 0.67 9.38 5.77
N SER A 73 1.57 10.35 5.68
CA SER A 73 1.35 11.67 6.31
C SER A 73 0.08 12.34 5.81
N GLN A 74 -0.23 12.20 4.52
CA GLN A 74 -1.45 12.75 3.94
C GLN A 74 -2.70 12.04 4.48
N VAL A 75 -2.64 10.73 4.64
CA VAL A 75 -3.77 9.95 5.16
C VAL A 75 -4.02 10.27 6.64
N LEU A 76 -2.95 10.48 7.41
CA LEU A 76 -3.05 10.75 8.85
C LEU A 76 -3.32 12.23 9.18
N ALA A 77 -3.14 13.09 8.22
CA ALA A 77 -3.43 14.51 8.37
C ALA A 77 -4.92 14.77 8.17
#